data_ff3197b4fe12b62fdadc8d5cf9bd4968
#
_entry.id   ff3197b4fe12b62fdadc8d5cf9bd4968
#
_cell.length_a   1.000
_cell.length_b   1.000
_cell.length_c   1.000
_cell.angle_alpha   90.00
_cell.angle_beta   90.00
_cell.angle_gamma   90.00
#
_symmetry.space_group_name_H-M   'P 1'
#
loop_
_entity.id
_entity.type
_entity.pdbx_description
1 polymer ?
#
loop_
_entity_poly.entity_id
_entity_poly.type
_entity_poly.pdbx_seq_one_letter_code
_entity_poly.pdbx_strand_id
1 'polypeptide(L)'
;MLMSNIMKIQIRKSVFETNSSSVHTLTITKNSNNLKFPKKLIFDSGDYGWEHSCLNTPEEKASYLWETIKCILPDDENKNLVEYNKALDSITKILKSVGVKAVFKYNNPKYKESKYGDDYKFYNKEGYEDDGYIDHAYELITFVKEACFDKDKLLGFLFSESSYIETGNDNEDDDFPSEDYETENCIVYVKGN
;
A
#
# COMPACT_ATOMS: atom_id res chain seq x y z
N MET A 1 14.62 -12.32 52.87
CA MET A 1 15.57 -12.48 51.79
C MET A 1 14.97 -11.81 50.58
N LEU A 2 15.30 -10.53 50.35
CA LEU A 2 14.75 -9.69 49.27
C LEU A 2 15.57 -9.95 48.01
N MET A 3 14.96 -10.54 47.00
CA MET A 3 15.58 -10.62 45.68
C MET A 3 15.43 -9.25 44.99
N SER A 4 16.56 -8.58 44.80
CA SER A 4 16.60 -7.36 44.00
C SER A 4 16.54 -7.74 42.52
N ASN A 5 15.44 -7.36 41.85
CA ASN A 5 15.37 -7.37 40.38
C ASN A 5 16.36 -6.35 39.84
N ILE A 6 17.48 -6.80 39.30
CA ILE A 6 18.42 -5.97 38.57
C ILE A 6 17.82 -5.78 37.18
N MET A 7 17.28 -4.58 36.95
CA MET A 7 16.86 -4.16 35.63
C MET A 7 18.12 -3.98 34.78
N LYS A 8 18.35 -4.86 33.79
CA LYS A 8 19.42 -4.68 32.81
C LYS A 8 18.97 -3.64 31.78
N ILE A 9 19.47 -2.41 31.93
CA ILE A 9 19.33 -1.38 30.88
C ILE A 9 20.44 -1.67 29.88
N GLN A 10 20.04 -2.08 28.67
CA GLN A 10 20.94 -2.22 27.54
C GLN A 10 21.01 -0.87 26.81
N ILE A 11 22.03 -0.08 27.11
CA ILE A 11 22.32 1.15 26.38
C ILE A 11 23.04 0.73 25.08
N ARG A 12 22.34 0.76 23.96
CA ARG A 12 22.97 0.66 22.64
C ARG A 12 23.73 1.97 22.40
N LYS A 13 25.06 1.92 22.43
CA LYS A 13 25.90 3.05 22.03
C LYS A 13 25.90 3.15 20.50
N SER A 14 25.40 4.29 20.03
CA SER A 14 25.61 4.87 18.68
C SER A 14 25.66 3.83 17.54
N VAL A 15 24.52 3.26 17.23
CA VAL A 15 24.21 2.91 15.86
C VAL A 15 23.35 4.06 15.37
N PHE A 16 23.88 4.88 14.47
CA PHE A 16 23.08 5.69 13.60
C PHE A 16 22.46 4.68 12.62
N GLU A 17 21.39 4.03 13.03
CA GLU A 17 20.51 3.36 12.08
C GLU A 17 19.78 4.44 11.34
N THR A 18 20.31 4.79 10.17
CA THR A 18 19.72 5.75 9.23
C THR A 18 18.57 5.11 8.43
N ASN A 19 18.09 3.96 8.84
CA ASN A 19 16.96 3.26 8.26
C ASN A 19 15.87 3.11 9.32
N SER A 20 15.10 4.17 9.52
CA SER A 20 13.76 4.00 10.06
C SER A 20 12.89 3.50 8.91
N SER A 21 12.66 2.20 8.86
CA SER A 21 11.78 1.60 7.88
C SER A 21 10.38 1.48 8.46
N SER A 22 9.39 1.75 7.63
CA SER A 22 8.01 1.51 7.98
C SER A 22 7.67 0.05 7.77
N VAL A 23 6.87 -0.52 8.66
CA VAL A 23 6.25 -1.83 8.48
C VAL A 23 4.76 -1.66 8.20
N HIS A 24 4.24 -2.36 7.20
CA HIS A 24 2.82 -2.33 6.88
C HIS A 24 2.28 -3.75 6.76
N THR A 25 1.08 -3.99 7.30
CA THR A 25 0.33 -5.22 7.06
C THR A 25 -0.98 -4.94 6.36
N LEU A 26 -1.27 -5.72 5.33
CA LEU A 26 -2.49 -5.60 4.54
C LEU A 26 -3.32 -6.86 4.72
N THR A 27 -4.37 -6.78 5.52
CA THR A 27 -5.28 -7.89 5.77
C THR A 27 -6.42 -7.86 4.75
N ILE A 28 -6.55 -8.90 3.94
CA ILE A 28 -7.65 -9.10 2.99
C ILE A 28 -8.52 -10.26 3.43
N THR A 29 -9.78 -10.00 3.74
CA THR A 29 -10.73 -11.07 4.07
C THR A 29 -11.10 -11.89 2.84
N LYS A 30 -11.17 -13.22 2.99
CA LYS A 30 -11.70 -14.14 1.98
C LYS A 30 -13.22 -14.18 1.97
N ASN A 31 -13.86 -13.72 3.04
CA ASN A 31 -15.31 -13.69 3.18
C ASN A 31 -15.84 -12.30 2.81
N SER A 32 -16.17 -12.11 1.55
CA SER A 32 -16.69 -10.87 0.99
C SER A 32 -18.21 -10.84 0.85
N ASN A 33 -18.95 -11.49 1.78
CA ASN A 33 -20.39 -11.46 1.78
C ASN A 33 -20.94 -10.08 2.19
N ASN A 34 -21.98 -9.63 1.50
CA ASN A 34 -22.70 -8.38 1.80
C ASN A 34 -21.88 -7.09 1.64
N LEU A 35 -20.95 -7.02 0.68
CA LEU A 35 -20.22 -5.81 0.38
C LEU A 35 -21.16 -4.66 -0.05
N LYS A 36 -20.90 -3.47 0.47
CA LYS A 36 -21.61 -2.24 0.10
C LYS A 36 -20.77 -1.44 -0.88
N PHE A 37 -21.34 -1.10 -2.03
CA PHE A 37 -20.63 -0.40 -3.09
C PHE A 37 -21.07 1.06 -3.19
N PRO A 38 -20.15 2.03 -3.10
CA PRO A 38 -20.45 3.43 -3.38
C PRO A 38 -20.64 3.64 -4.89
N LYS A 39 -21.34 4.72 -5.28
CA LYS A 39 -21.45 5.07 -6.71
C LYS A 39 -20.12 5.43 -7.36
N LYS A 40 -19.18 5.93 -6.58
CA LYS A 40 -17.86 6.40 -7.02
C LYS A 40 -16.84 6.09 -5.94
N LEU A 41 -15.65 5.68 -6.35
CA LEU A 41 -14.47 5.53 -5.49
C LEU A 41 -13.33 6.36 -6.08
N ILE A 42 -12.69 7.15 -5.24
CA ILE A 42 -11.58 8.02 -5.61
C ILE A 42 -10.28 7.36 -5.15
N PHE A 43 -9.35 7.23 -6.08
CA PHE A 43 -7.98 6.85 -5.87
C PHE A 43 -7.16 8.14 -5.84
N ASP A 44 -6.84 8.61 -4.65
CA ASP A 44 -6.16 9.88 -4.42
C ASP A 44 -4.70 9.69 -4.03
N SER A 45 -3.98 10.78 -3.85
CA SER A 45 -2.66 10.80 -3.23
C SER A 45 -2.75 10.42 -1.75
N GLY A 46 -1.68 9.84 -1.21
CA GLY A 46 -1.54 9.54 0.20
C GLY A 46 -0.07 9.37 0.58
N ASP A 47 0.23 9.68 1.83
CA ASP A 47 1.56 9.55 2.42
C ASP A 47 1.50 8.46 3.48
N TYR A 48 2.30 7.40 3.28
CA TYR A 48 2.26 6.19 4.10
C TYR A 48 3.68 5.83 4.53
N GLY A 49 4.08 6.35 5.66
CA GLY A 49 5.37 6.11 6.30
C GLY A 49 5.23 5.25 7.56
N TRP A 50 5.96 5.64 8.58
CA TRP A 50 6.05 4.94 9.87
C TRP A 50 5.00 5.36 10.91
N GLU A 51 4.06 6.23 10.56
CA GLU A 51 3.00 6.61 11.46
C GLU A 51 2.06 5.43 11.71
N HIS A 52 1.74 5.21 12.98
CA HIS A 52 0.76 4.20 13.36
C HIS A 52 -0.62 4.60 12.87
N SER A 53 -1.12 3.90 11.87
CA SER A 53 -2.42 4.14 11.28
C SER A 53 -3.13 2.82 11.00
N CYS A 54 -4.46 2.86 11.05
CA CYS A 54 -5.31 1.77 10.60
C CYS A 54 -6.24 2.29 9.52
N LEU A 55 -5.96 1.94 8.27
CA LEU A 55 -6.70 2.36 7.09
C LEU A 55 -7.79 1.32 6.81
N ASN A 56 -9.04 1.65 7.06
CA ASN A 56 -10.14 0.70 6.96
C ASN A 56 -11.29 1.16 6.08
N THR A 57 -11.35 2.43 5.69
CA THR A 57 -12.36 2.92 4.75
C THR A 57 -12.00 2.56 3.30
N PRO A 58 -12.99 2.42 2.40
CA PRO A 58 -12.73 2.18 0.99
C PRO A 58 -11.83 3.22 0.34
N GLU A 59 -11.98 4.49 0.72
CA GLU A 59 -11.21 5.61 0.19
C GLU A 59 -9.73 5.54 0.62
N GLU A 60 -9.45 5.27 1.87
CA GLU A 60 -8.08 5.10 2.39
C GLU A 60 -7.39 3.91 1.71
N LYS A 61 -8.06 2.76 1.65
CA LYS A 61 -7.54 1.55 0.98
C LYS A 61 -7.31 1.78 -0.51
N ALA A 62 -8.19 2.52 -1.17
CA ALA A 62 -8.03 2.87 -2.59
C ALA A 62 -6.83 3.79 -2.81
N SER A 63 -6.62 4.78 -1.94
CA SER A 63 -5.47 5.69 -2.01
C SER A 63 -4.15 4.95 -1.75
N TYR A 64 -4.13 4.07 -0.76
CA TYR A 64 -2.95 3.22 -0.50
C TYR A 64 -2.59 2.33 -1.70
N LEU A 65 -3.58 1.61 -2.25
CA LEU A 65 -3.37 0.79 -3.45
C LEU A 65 -2.87 1.64 -4.63
N TRP A 66 -3.38 2.86 -4.76
CA TRP A 66 -2.99 3.77 -5.84
C TRP A 66 -1.54 4.21 -5.72
N GLU A 67 -1.08 4.58 -4.52
CA GLU A 67 0.33 4.91 -4.28
C GLU A 67 1.22 3.70 -4.58
N THR A 68 0.84 2.52 -4.09
CA THR A 68 1.61 1.31 -4.35
C THR A 68 1.72 1.00 -5.86
N ILE A 69 0.63 1.17 -6.62
CA ILE A 69 0.63 0.98 -8.08
C ILE A 69 1.59 1.97 -8.77
N LYS A 70 1.57 3.24 -8.38
CA LYS A 70 2.43 4.28 -8.96
C LYS A 70 3.92 4.03 -8.68
N CYS A 71 4.23 3.47 -7.52
CA CYS A 71 5.60 3.14 -7.14
C CYS A 71 6.14 1.87 -7.83
N ILE A 72 5.27 0.87 -8.10
CA ILE A 72 5.74 -0.48 -8.49
C ILE A 72 5.61 -0.74 -10.00
N LEU A 73 4.52 -0.30 -10.62
CA LEU A 73 4.18 -0.78 -11.97
C LEU A 73 4.77 0.02 -13.14
N PRO A 74 5.14 1.28 -13.03
CA PRO A 74 5.96 1.93 -14.05
C PRO A 74 7.31 1.23 -14.17
N ASP A 75 7.76 1.04 -15.41
CA ASP A 75 9.09 0.48 -15.68
C ASP A 75 10.02 1.61 -16.11
N ASP A 76 10.79 2.11 -15.16
CA ASP A 76 11.68 3.24 -15.37
C ASP A 76 12.87 2.88 -16.27
N GLU A 77 13.38 1.66 -16.16
CA GLU A 77 14.52 1.18 -16.99
C GLU A 77 14.14 1.12 -18.47
N ASN A 78 12.96 0.60 -18.77
CA ASN A 78 12.46 0.47 -20.13
C ASN A 78 11.56 1.63 -20.58
N LYS A 79 11.37 2.62 -19.73
CA LYS A 79 10.51 3.81 -19.98
C LYS A 79 9.11 3.43 -20.48
N ASN A 80 8.48 2.44 -19.83
CA ASN A 80 7.18 1.95 -20.27
C ASN A 80 6.16 1.88 -19.12
N LEU A 81 4.89 1.93 -19.50
CA LEU A 81 3.74 1.95 -18.62
C LEU A 81 2.78 0.79 -18.91
N VAL A 82 3.25 -0.29 -19.48
CA VAL A 82 2.37 -1.39 -19.95
C VAL A 82 1.63 -2.01 -18.77
N GLU A 83 2.34 -2.41 -17.70
CA GLU A 83 1.71 -3.03 -16.54
C GLU A 83 0.87 -2.05 -15.73
N TYR A 84 1.32 -0.81 -15.59
CA TYR A 84 0.55 0.28 -15.00
C TYR A 84 -0.80 0.46 -15.71
N ASN A 85 -0.80 0.60 -17.02
CA ASN A 85 -2.05 0.77 -17.79
C ASN A 85 -2.97 -0.45 -17.68
N LYS A 86 -2.43 -1.67 -17.72
CA LYS A 86 -3.21 -2.90 -17.51
C LYS A 86 -3.88 -2.93 -16.15
N ALA A 87 -3.19 -2.50 -15.09
CA ALA A 87 -3.75 -2.46 -13.75
C ALA A 87 -4.92 -1.47 -13.66
N LEU A 88 -4.78 -0.25 -14.21
CA LEU A 88 -5.85 0.74 -14.24
C LEU A 88 -7.08 0.25 -15.01
N ASP A 89 -6.86 -0.36 -16.17
CA ASP A 89 -7.94 -0.92 -17.00
C ASP A 89 -8.67 -2.06 -16.25
N SER A 90 -7.93 -2.93 -15.60
CA SER A 90 -8.48 -4.04 -14.81
C SER A 90 -9.32 -3.54 -13.64
N ILE A 91 -8.77 -2.67 -12.79
CA ILE A 91 -9.48 -2.07 -11.65
C ILE A 91 -10.75 -1.36 -12.13
N THR A 92 -10.64 -0.55 -13.19
CA THR A 92 -11.79 0.16 -13.76
C THR A 92 -12.88 -0.81 -14.21
N LYS A 93 -12.51 -1.90 -14.89
CA LYS A 93 -13.44 -2.92 -15.37
C LYS A 93 -14.11 -3.67 -14.23
N ILE A 94 -13.34 -4.07 -13.21
CA ILE A 94 -13.85 -4.78 -12.04
C ILE A 94 -14.85 -3.89 -11.30
N LEU A 95 -14.47 -2.66 -10.95
CA LEU A 95 -15.35 -1.73 -10.22
C LEU A 95 -16.61 -1.39 -11.01
N LYS A 96 -16.49 -1.17 -12.33
CA LYS A 96 -17.65 -0.97 -13.20
C LYS A 96 -18.61 -2.16 -13.19
N SER A 97 -18.11 -3.40 -13.06
CA SER A 97 -18.95 -4.61 -13.02
C SER A 97 -19.88 -4.68 -11.80
N VAL A 98 -19.57 -3.91 -10.74
CA VAL A 98 -20.39 -3.78 -9.53
C VAL A 98 -21.02 -2.39 -9.38
N GLY A 99 -21.02 -1.59 -10.44
CA GLY A 99 -21.68 -0.28 -10.48
C GLY A 99 -20.87 0.87 -9.86
N VAL A 100 -19.59 0.67 -9.55
CA VAL A 100 -18.71 1.69 -8.99
C VAL A 100 -17.93 2.40 -10.10
N LYS A 101 -17.93 3.73 -10.09
CA LYS A 101 -17.07 4.53 -10.96
C LYS A 101 -15.73 4.77 -10.29
N ALA A 102 -14.65 4.21 -10.84
CA ALA A 102 -13.28 4.55 -10.44
C ALA A 102 -12.90 5.96 -10.92
N VAL A 103 -12.21 6.72 -10.07
CA VAL A 103 -11.65 8.03 -10.41
C VAL A 103 -10.22 8.08 -9.87
N PHE A 104 -9.26 8.01 -10.77
CA PHE A 104 -7.85 8.12 -10.41
C PHE A 104 -7.41 9.58 -10.51
N LYS A 105 -6.92 10.14 -9.41
CA LYS A 105 -6.21 11.41 -9.42
C LYS A 105 -4.74 11.16 -9.69
N TYR A 106 -4.02 12.19 -10.12
CA TYR A 106 -2.58 12.08 -10.43
C TYR A 106 -2.26 10.91 -11.39
N ASN A 107 -3.10 10.73 -12.41
CA ASN A 107 -3.00 9.65 -13.39
C ASN A 107 -2.35 10.07 -14.73
N ASN A 108 -1.58 11.15 -14.72
CA ASN A 108 -0.83 11.65 -15.87
C ASN A 108 0.66 11.49 -15.63
N PRO A 109 1.23 10.29 -15.88
CA PRO A 109 2.64 10.01 -15.64
C PRO A 109 3.52 10.72 -16.67
N LYS A 110 4.66 11.26 -16.21
CA LYS A 110 5.71 11.83 -17.05
C LYS A 110 7.05 11.30 -16.59
N TYR A 111 7.79 10.71 -17.49
CA TYR A 111 9.15 10.29 -17.23
C TYR A 111 10.06 11.50 -17.08
N LYS A 112 10.86 11.51 -16.02
CA LYS A 112 11.83 12.55 -15.72
C LYS A 112 13.22 11.94 -15.57
N GLU A 113 14.16 12.39 -16.39
CA GLU A 113 15.58 12.09 -16.23
C GLU A 113 16.20 13.11 -15.26
N SER A 114 16.94 12.61 -14.28
CA SER A 114 17.65 13.45 -13.34
C SER A 114 19.01 12.87 -12.94
N LYS A 115 19.89 13.72 -12.41
CA LYS A 115 21.19 13.27 -11.87
C LYS A 115 21.07 12.40 -10.59
N TYR A 116 19.88 12.35 -9.98
CA TYR A 116 19.61 11.61 -8.75
C TYR A 116 18.85 10.30 -8.99
N GLY A 117 18.54 10.01 -10.23
CA GLY A 117 17.77 8.85 -10.68
C GLY A 117 16.66 9.29 -11.63
N ASP A 118 16.39 8.41 -12.57
CA ASP A 118 15.31 8.57 -13.53
C ASP A 118 14.05 7.96 -12.94
N ASP A 119 12.89 8.61 -13.13
CA ASP A 119 11.67 8.21 -12.43
C ASP A 119 10.43 8.69 -13.19
N TYR A 120 9.29 8.05 -12.95
CA TYR A 120 7.98 8.57 -13.32
C TYR A 120 7.43 9.50 -12.25
N LYS A 121 7.03 10.70 -12.66
CA LYS A 121 6.27 11.64 -11.83
C LYS A 121 4.82 11.70 -12.30
N PHE A 122 3.91 11.74 -11.37
CA PHE A 122 2.49 11.70 -11.62
C PHE A 122 1.85 13.07 -11.40
N TYR A 123 0.95 13.46 -12.28
CA TYR A 123 0.31 14.78 -12.26
C TYR A 123 -1.20 14.64 -12.30
N ASN A 124 -1.90 15.56 -11.63
CA ASN A 124 -3.33 15.70 -11.78
C ASN A 124 -3.69 16.44 -13.08
N LYS A 125 -4.99 16.65 -13.31
CA LYS A 125 -5.50 17.33 -14.53
C LYS A 125 -5.06 18.79 -14.63
N GLU A 126 -4.86 19.44 -13.50
CA GLU A 126 -4.44 20.82 -13.38
C GLU A 126 -2.91 20.98 -13.52
N GLY A 127 -2.17 19.88 -13.53
CA GLY A 127 -0.72 19.85 -13.69
C GLY A 127 0.07 19.93 -12.38
N TYR A 128 -0.60 19.76 -11.22
CA TYR A 128 0.09 19.62 -9.94
C TYR A 128 0.70 18.23 -9.83
N GLU A 129 1.95 18.18 -9.41
CA GLU A 129 2.68 16.94 -9.16
C GLU A 129 2.10 16.25 -7.92
N ASP A 130 2.09 14.94 -7.97
CA ASP A 130 1.78 14.09 -6.83
C ASP A 130 2.93 14.14 -5.83
N ASP A 131 2.60 14.31 -4.58
CA ASP A 131 3.52 14.30 -3.44
C ASP A 131 3.31 13.07 -2.53
N GLY A 132 2.45 12.15 -2.95
CA GLY A 132 2.21 10.88 -2.25
C GLY A 132 3.46 10.01 -2.21
N TYR A 133 3.57 9.25 -1.15
CA TYR A 133 4.74 8.41 -0.89
C TYR A 133 4.37 7.13 -0.15
N ILE A 134 5.07 6.07 -0.48
CA ILE A 134 5.08 4.82 0.28
C ILE A 134 6.50 4.25 0.28
N ASP A 135 7.05 4.09 1.47
CA ASP A 135 8.41 3.60 1.64
C ASP A 135 8.49 2.10 1.28
N HIS A 136 9.57 1.68 0.60
CA HIS A 136 9.83 0.27 0.23
C HIS A 136 8.65 -0.46 -0.44
N ALA A 137 7.87 0.25 -1.26
CA ALA A 137 6.66 -0.26 -1.89
C ALA A 137 6.86 -1.57 -2.69
N TYR A 138 8.06 -1.83 -3.20
CA TYR A 138 8.38 -3.02 -4.03
C TYR A 138 8.10 -4.35 -3.34
N GLU A 139 8.14 -4.41 -2.02
CA GLU A 139 7.81 -5.61 -1.25
C GLU A 139 6.34 -6.02 -1.41
N LEU A 140 5.48 -5.07 -1.76
CA LEU A 140 4.06 -5.29 -2.03
C LEU A 140 3.73 -5.73 -3.47
N ILE A 141 4.72 -6.13 -4.27
CA ILE A 141 4.49 -6.50 -5.68
C ILE A 141 3.48 -7.66 -5.83
N THR A 142 3.50 -8.64 -4.93
CA THR A 142 2.56 -9.75 -4.92
C THR A 142 1.14 -9.26 -4.66
N PHE A 143 0.96 -8.45 -3.61
CA PHE A 143 -0.33 -7.82 -3.31
C PHE A 143 -0.87 -7.02 -4.50
N VAL A 144 -0.06 -6.16 -5.11
CA VAL A 144 -0.49 -5.33 -6.26
C VAL A 144 -0.95 -6.19 -7.42
N LYS A 145 -0.16 -7.22 -7.78
CA LYS A 145 -0.52 -8.12 -8.88
C LYS A 145 -1.83 -8.85 -8.60
N GLU A 146 -2.04 -9.31 -7.39
CA GLU A 146 -3.25 -10.02 -7.03
C GLU A 146 -4.46 -9.08 -6.89
N ALA A 147 -4.33 -7.97 -6.17
CA ALA A 147 -5.40 -7.01 -6.00
C ALA A 147 -5.86 -6.36 -7.32
N CYS A 148 -4.93 -6.06 -8.24
CA CYS A 148 -5.30 -5.41 -9.50
C CYS A 148 -6.03 -6.32 -10.48
N PHE A 149 -5.79 -7.65 -10.45
CA PHE A 149 -6.26 -8.56 -11.49
C PHE A 149 -7.25 -9.63 -11.00
N ASP A 150 -7.38 -9.81 -9.70
CA ASP A 150 -8.37 -10.70 -9.09
C ASP A 150 -9.58 -9.90 -8.58
N LYS A 151 -10.76 -10.21 -9.13
CA LYS A 151 -11.99 -9.50 -8.78
C LYS A 151 -12.35 -9.63 -7.30
N ASP A 152 -12.28 -10.83 -6.76
CA ASP A 152 -12.75 -11.11 -5.40
C ASP A 152 -11.77 -10.51 -4.39
N LYS A 153 -10.47 -10.57 -4.67
CA LYS A 153 -9.45 -9.93 -3.85
C LYS A 153 -9.58 -8.41 -3.87
N LEU A 154 -9.74 -7.79 -5.04
CA LEU A 154 -9.93 -6.33 -5.14
C LEU A 154 -11.17 -5.87 -4.38
N LEU A 155 -12.31 -6.53 -4.61
CA LEU A 155 -13.56 -6.14 -3.94
C LEU A 155 -13.52 -6.42 -2.44
N GLY A 156 -12.96 -7.55 -2.02
CA GLY A 156 -12.76 -7.89 -0.62
C GLY A 156 -11.82 -6.90 0.07
N PHE A 157 -10.71 -6.53 -0.56
CA PHE A 157 -9.79 -5.52 -0.04
C PHE A 157 -10.48 -4.17 0.13
N LEU A 158 -11.07 -3.64 -0.93
CA LEU A 158 -11.62 -2.28 -0.94
C LEU A 158 -12.86 -2.12 -0.06
N PHE A 159 -13.79 -3.09 -0.08
CA PHE A 159 -15.13 -2.89 0.44
C PHE A 159 -15.51 -3.73 1.66
N SER A 160 -14.67 -4.67 2.07
CA SER A 160 -14.92 -5.39 3.32
C SER A 160 -14.49 -4.55 4.52
N GLU A 161 -15.35 -4.50 5.53
CA GLU A 161 -15.07 -3.90 6.84
C GLU A 161 -14.01 -4.70 7.62
N SER A 162 -13.78 -5.97 7.26
CA SER A 162 -12.77 -6.85 7.86
C SER A 162 -11.43 -6.83 7.14
N SER A 163 -11.30 -6.04 6.07
CA SER A 163 -10.04 -5.80 5.36
C SER A 163 -9.52 -4.42 5.73
N TYR A 164 -8.25 -4.35 6.13
CA TYR A 164 -7.65 -3.11 6.60
C TYR A 164 -6.13 -3.13 6.35
N ILE A 165 -5.50 -1.98 6.52
CA ILE A 165 -4.06 -1.80 6.49
C ILE A 165 -3.64 -1.23 7.82
N GLU A 166 -2.62 -1.81 8.44
CA GLU A 166 -1.94 -1.25 9.59
C GLU A 166 -0.55 -0.82 9.17
N THR A 167 -0.16 0.38 9.57
CA THR A 167 1.17 0.93 9.37
C THR A 167 1.84 1.17 10.71
N GLY A 168 3.15 1.04 10.78
CA GLY A 168 3.91 1.23 12.00
C GLY A 168 5.40 1.39 11.72
N ASN A 169 6.17 1.41 12.80
CA ASN A 169 7.62 1.57 12.78
C ASN A 169 8.28 0.25 13.21
N ASP A 170 9.11 -0.31 12.36
CA ASP A 170 9.83 -1.57 12.60
C ASP A 170 10.76 -1.55 13.83
N ASN A 171 11.17 -0.36 14.27
CA ASN A 171 12.01 -0.20 15.48
C ASN A 171 11.22 -0.16 16.80
N GLU A 172 9.92 0.00 16.74
CA GLU A 172 9.05 0.19 17.90
C GLU A 172 8.05 -0.95 18.10
N ASP A 173 7.78 -1.73 17.04
CA ASP A 173 6.72 -2.72 17.01
C ASP A 173 7.24 -4.13 16.75
N ASP A 174 7.42 -4.90 17.82
CA ASP A 174 7.72 -6.33 17.74
C ASP A 174 6.51 -7.20 17.33
N ASP A 175 5.31 -6.61 17.20
CA ASP A 175 4.06 -7.35 17.01
C ASP A 175 3.67 -7.55 15.53
N PHE A 176 4.35 -6.88 14.59
CA PHE A 176 4.09 -7.09 13.16
C PHE A 176 4.65 -8.44 12.68
N PRO A 177 3.92 -9.18 11.85
CA PRO A 177 4.44 -10.39 11.23
C PRO A 177 5.61 -10.07 10.30
N SER A 178 6.54 -11.00 10.16
CA SER A 178 7.77 -10.84 9.35
C SER A 178 7.62 -11.31 7.90
N GLU A 179 6.51 -11.98 7.55
CA GLU A 179 6.29 -12.56 6.23
C GLU A 179 4.80 -12.66 5.91
N ASP A 180 4.48 -12.74 4.61
CA ASP A 180 3.12 -12.97 4.13
C ASP A 180 2.59 -14.30 4.66
N TYR A 181 1.32 -14.32 5.05
CA TYR A 181 0.66 -15.56 5.47
C TYR A 181 -0.81 -15.59 5.07
N GLU A 182 -1.36 -16.81 5.06
CA GLU A 182 -2.75 -17.07 4.72
C GLU A 182 -3.41 -17.93 5.80
N THR A 183 -4.63 -17.57 6.15
CA THR A 183 -5.50 -18.33 7.04
C THR A 183 -6.76 -18.79 6.31
N GLU A 184 -7.65 -19.50 7.01
CA GLU A 184 -8.98 -19.83 6.45
C GLU A 184 -9.80 -18.58 6.13
N ASN A 185 -9.61 -17.47 6.86
CA ASN A 185 -10.46 -16.30 6.81
C ASN A 185 -9.83 -15.10 6.09
N CYS A 186 -8.52 -15.02 6.02
CA CYS A 186 -7.84 -13.86 5.41
C CYS A 186 -6.49 -14.24 4.78
N ILE A 187 -6.02 -13.34 3.92
CA ILE A 187 -4.65 -13.29 3.42
C ILE A 187 -4.02 -12.02 4.00
N VAL A 188 -2.81 -12.14 4.50
CA VAL A 188 -2.04 -11.00 5.02
C VAL A 188 -0.77 -10.85 4.19
N TYR A 189 -0.59 -9.66 3.63
CA TYR A 189 0.63 -9.25 2.96
C TYR A 189 1.42 -8.36 3.90
N VAL A 190 2.72 -8.56 3.94
CA VAL A 190 3.61 -7.82 4.82
C VAL A 190 4.62 -7.05 3.99
N LYS A 191 4.69 -5.77 4.24
CA LYS A 191 5.81 -4.94 3.86
C LYS A 191 6.67 -4.79 5.10
N GLY A 192 7.79 -5.43 5.10
CA GLY A 192 8.78 -5.37 6.16
C GLY A 192 9.94 -4.44 5.82
N ASN A 193 11.06 -4.70 6.43
CA ASN A 193 12.32 -4.00 6.23
C ASN A 193 13.32 -4.91 5.51
#